data_85466dde48395eda011b2638eb87c603
#
_entry.id   85466dde48395eda011b2638eb87c603
#
_cell.length_a   1.000
_cell.length_b   1.000
_cell.length_c   1.000
_cell.angle_alpha   90.00
_cell.angle_beta   90.00
_cell.angle_gamma   90.00
#
_symmetry.space_group_name_H-M   'P 1'
#
loop_
_entity.id
_entity.type
_entity.pdbx_description
1 polymer ?
#
loop_
_entity_poly.entity_id
_entity_poly.type
_entity_poly.pdbx_seq_one_letter_code
_entity_poly.pdbx_strand_id
1 'polypeptide(L)'
;MEENGWRTLAITSPTPEAGKTVLAINLAMSIAHYTTRTALLVDFDLRRPRVGRSLGLPMDCSLNEFLDDQAPLQECLVNPTLPRFVVLPTRVPVPMSTEVLCSPKVTHLVSDLRNRYASRICIFDLPPLLSSDDAITVLPTFDCVLLVVANGMNTKKEIEDCLHHLGTANLIGTVLNKADEKPQPYY
;
A
#
# COMPACT_ATOMS: atom_id res chain seq x y z
N MET A 1 -7.58 -5.18 -12.81
CA MET A 1 -6.17 -4.80 -13.02
C MET A 1 -5.61 -5.42 -14.30
N GLU A 2 -5.79 -6.72 -14.56
CA GLU A 2 -5.20 -7.40 -15.72
C GLU A 2 -5.67 -6.84 -17.06
N GLU A 3 -6.96 -6.67 -17.24
CA GLU A 3 -7.57 -6.13 -18.47
C GLU A 3 -7.03 -4.76 -18.87
N ASN A 4 -6.66 -3.94 -17.87
CA ASN A 4 -6.13 -2.58 -18.07
C ASN A 4 -4.59 -2.52 -18.07
N GLY A 5 -3.91 -3.65 -17.90
CA GLY A 5 -2.44 -3.68 -17.75
C GLY A 5 -1.92 -3.01 -16.48
N TRP A 6 -2.75 -2.79 -15.47
CA TRP A 6 -2.39 -2.16 -14.20
C TRP A 6 -1.56 -3.09 -13.32
N ARG A 7 -0.50 -2.56 -12.75
CA ARG A 7 0.47 -3.29 -11.91
C ARG A 7 0.73 -2.67 -10.56
N THR A 8 0.34 -1.41 -10.35
CA THR A 8 0.50 -0.69 -9.09
C THR A 8 -0.87 -0.41 -8.47
N LEU A 9 -1.08 -0.90 -7.26
CA LEU A 9 -2.30 -0.73 -6.47
C LEU A 9 -1.97 0.02 -5.19
N ALA A 10 -2.53 1.20 -5.01
CA ALA A 10 -2.51 1.92 -3.75
C ALA A 10 -3.67 1.46 -2.86
N ILE A 11 -3.41 1.26 -1.57
CA ILE A 11 -4.43 0.97 -0.56
C ILE A 11 -4.42 2.07 0.48
N THR A 12 -5.55 2.70 0.68
CA THR A 12 -5.73 3.78 1.65
C THR A 12 -7.06 3.67 2.39
N SER A 13 -7.31 4.57 3.33
CA SER A 13 -8.55 4.63 4.12
C SER A 13 -8.91 6.08 4.44
N PRO A 14 -10.15 6.40 4.83
CA PRO A 14 -10.48 7.74 5.28
C PRO A 14 -9.67 8.16 6.51
N THR A 15 -9.66 7.33 7.54
CA THR A 15 -9.06 7.60 8.84
C THR A 15 -8.12 6.48 9.27
N PRO A 16 -7.25 6.70 10.30
CA PRO A 16 -6.42 5.66 10.88
C PRO A 16 -7.24 4.48 11.39
N GLU A 17 -6.58 3.33 11.52
CA GLU A 17 -7.14 2.11 12.13
C GLU A 17 -8.29 1.43 11.36
N ALA A 18 -8.59 1.85 10.13
CA ALA A 18 -9.58 1.17 9.29
C ALA A 18 -9.14 -0.25 8.85
N GLY A 19 -7.87 -0.62 9.06
CA GLY A 19 -7.34 -1.95 8.74
C GLY A 19 -6.67 -2.05 7.36
N LYS A 20 -6.35 -0.92 6.72
CA LYS A 20 -5.68 -0.85 5.41
C LYS A 20 -4.42 -1.71 5.32
N THR A 21 -3.50 -1.60 6.30
CA THR A 21 -2.24 -2.37 6.35
C THR A 21 -2.48 -3.88 6.41
N VAL A 22 -3.43 -4.32 7.25
CA VAL A 22 -3.79 -5.74 7.35
C VAL A 22 -4.38 -6.25 6.04
N LEU A 23 -5.24 -5.44 5.40
CA LEU A 23 -5.78 -5.78 4.08
C LEU A 23 -4.68 -5.84 3.02
N ALA A 24 -3.76 -4.88 3.00
CA ALA A 24 -2.63 -4.85 2.05
C ALA A 24 -1.75 -6.10 2.18
N ILE A 25 -1.41 -6.50 3.40
CA ILE A 25 -0.65 -7.72 3.69
C ILE A 25 -1.40 -8.95 3.18
N ASN A 26 -2.67 -9.11 3.58
CA ASN A 26 -3.45 -10.28 3.20
C ASN A 26 -3.67 -10.38 1.68
N LEU A 27 -3.92 -9.25 1.01
CA LEU A 27 -4.06 -9.21 -0.44
C LEU A 27 -2.77 -9.60 -1.14
N ALA A 28 -1.62 -9.07 -0.69
CA ALA A 28 -0.31 -9.42 -1.26
C ALA A 28 0.00 -10.91 -1.08
N MET A 29 -0.24 -11.46 0.11
CA MET A 29 -0.08 -12.89 0.38
C MET A 29 -1.01 -13.75 -0.47
N SER A 30 -2.27 -13.33 -0.63
CA SER A 30 -3.25 -14.03 -1.47
C SER A 30 -2.83 -14.05 -2.95
N ILE A 31 -2.36 -12.92 -3.49
CA ILE A 31 -1.83 -12.86 -4.85
C ILE A 31 -0.64 -13.83 -5.02
N ALA A 32 0.31 -13.81 -4.10
CA ALA A 32 1.48 -14.69 -4.13
C ALA A 32 1.12 -16.18 -4.00
N HIS A 33 0.07 -16.50 -3.24
CA HIS A 33 -0.33 -17.89 -2.98
C HIS A 33 -1.22 -18.47 -4.07
N TYR A 34 -2.27 -17.73 -4.47
CA TYR A 34 -3.32 -18.25 -5.34
C TYR A 34 -3.14 -17.92 -6.82
N THR A 35 -2.11 -17.15 -7.18
CA THR A 35 -1.84 -16.81 -8.58
C THR A 35 -0.42 -17.22 -8.99
N THR A 36 -0.12 -17.11 -10.28
CA THR A 36 1.24 -17.29 -10.81
C THR A 36 2.09 -16.02 -10.72
N ARG A 37 1.53 -14.93 -10.17
CA ARG A 37 2.16 -13.62 -10.09
C ARG A 37 3.04 -13.49 -8.83
N THR A 38 3.98 -12.59 -8.88
CA THR A 38 4.74 -12.13 -7.72
C THR A 38 4.04 -10.91 -7.12
N ALA A 39 3.88 -10.88 -5.81
CA ALA A 39 3.44 -9.71 -5.07
C ALA A 39 4.62 -8.97 -4.45
N LEU A 40 4.68 -7.66 -4.60
CA LEU A 40 5.55 -6.77 -3.85
C LEU A 40 4.67 -5.87 -2.99
N LEU A 41 4.88 -5.89 -1.68
CA LEU A 41 4.22 -4.98 -0.75
C LEU A 41 5.19 -3.89 -0.32
N VAL A 42 4.80 -2.64 -0.48
CA VAL A 42 5.60 -1.47 -0.13
C VAL A 42 4.90 -0.69 0.98
N ASP A 43 5.61 -0.40 2.06
CA ASP A 43 5.12 0.43 3.16
C ASP A 43 5.38 1.91 2.85
N PHE A 44 4.36 2.60 2.37
CA PHE A 44 4.37 4.04 2.09
C PHE A 44 3.60 4.87 3.13
N ASP A 45 3.18 4.27 4.25
CA ASP A 45 2.75 5.03 5.42
C ASP A 45 4.00 5.54 6.17
N LEU A 46 4.71 6.49 5.55
CA LEU A 46 5.99 7.00 6.04
C LEU A 46 5.88 7.69 7.40
N ARG A 47 4.67 8.07 7.83
CA ARG A 47 4.44 8.65 9.17
C ARG A 47 4.30 7.59 10.24
N ARG A 48 3.63 6.48 9.92
CA ARG A 48 3.32 5.41 10.87
C ARG A 48 3.54 4.04 10.23
N PRO A 49 4.79 3.72 9.82
CA PRO A 49 5.08 2.47 9.14
C PRO A 49 4.77 1.27 10.04
N ARG A 50 4.06 0.29 9.48
CA ARG A 50 3.62 -0.89 10.25
C ARG A 50 3.83 -2.22 9.54
N VAL A 51 4.04 -2.24 8.23
CA VAL A 51 4.12 -3.49 7.45
C VAL A 51 5.21 -4.41 7.99
N GLY A 52 6.44 -3.91 8.12
CA GLY A 52 7.57 -4.71 8.59
C GLY A 52 7.34 -5.28 9.99
N ARG A 53 6.83 -4.47 10.91
CA ARG A 53 6.51 -4.91 12.29
C ARG A 53 5.38 -5.91 12.33
N SER A 54 4.33 -5.73 11.52
CA SER A 54 3.18 -6.64 11.47
C SER A 54 3.56 -8.02 10.95
N LEU A 55 4.59 -8.11 10.12
CA LEU A 55 5.10 -9.35 9.57
C LEU A 55 6.30 -9.92 10.36
N GLY A 56 6.77 -9.22 11.40
CA GLY A 56 7.96 -9.65 12.17
C GLY A 56 9.23 -9.74 11.34
N LEU A 57 9.39 -8.86 10.32
CA LEU A 57 10.52 -8.91 9.41
C LEU A 57 11.79 -8.34 10.04
N PRO A 58 12.97 -8.90 9.70
CA PRO A 58 14.23 -8.21 9.91
C PRO A 58 14.24 -6.94 9.04
N MET A 59 14.65 -5.83 9.62
CA MET A 59 14.65 -4.53 8.93
C MET A 59 16.05 -3.87 9.05
N ASP A 60 17.08 -4.63 8.72
CA ASP A 60 18.47 -4.14 8.72
C ASP A 60 18.65 -3.09 7.61
N CYS A 61 18.01 -3.30 6.46
CA CYS A 61 17.82 -2.35 5.38
C CYS A 61 16.33 -2.19 5.07
N SER A 62 15.90 -0.99 4.72
CA SER A 62 14.49 -0.65 4.50
C SER A 62 14.36 0.48 3.47
N LEU A 63 13.16 0.94 3.21
CA LEU A 63 12.91 2.10 2.36
C LEU A 63 13.64 3.35 2.87
N ASN A 64 13.90 3.48 4.19
CA ASN A 64 14.64 4.62 4.73
C ASN A 64 16.04 4.72 4.14
N GLU A 65 16.83 3.63 4.17
CA GLU A 65 18.19 3.60 3.66
C GLU A 65 18.23 3.85 2.15
N PHE A 66 17.23 3.36 1.41
CA PHE A 66 17.11 3.67 -0.02
C PHE A 66 16.80 5.16 -0.25
N LEU A 67 15.88 5.74 0.52
CA LEU A 67 15.53 7.17 0.39
C LEU A 67 16.70 8.09 0.69
N ASP A 68 17.56 7.71 1.64
CA ASP A 68 18.74 8.45 2.09
C ASP A 68 20.01 8.16 1.24
N ASP A 69 19.90 7.43 0.12
CA ASP A 69 21.02 7.01 -0.74
C ASP A 69 22.11 6.17 -0.03
N GLN A 70 21.74 5.50 1.07
CA GLN A 70 22.65 4.69 1.88
C GLN A 70 22.73 3.24 1.40
N ALA A 71 21.72 2.76 0.68
CA ALA A 71 21.68 1.40 0.15
C ALA A 71 20.91 1.32 -1.18
N PRO A 72 21.29 0.41 -2.08
CA PRO A 72 20.52 0.14 -3.29
C PRO A 72 19.20 -0.56 -2.95
N LEU A 73 18.17 -0.35 -3.77
CA LEU A 73 16.83 -0.91 -3.57
C LEU A 73 16.84 -2.44 -3.32
N GLN A 74 17.71 -3.16 -4.00
CA GLN A 74 17.79 -4.63 -3.93
C GLN A 74 18.12 -5.14 -2.52
N GLU A 75 18.94 -4.40 -1.78
CA GLU A 75 19.33 -4.75 -0.41
C GLU A 75 18.23 -4.44 0.61
N CYS A 76 17.33 -3.51 0.27
CA CYS A 76 16.21 -3.13 1.12
C CYS A 76 14.97 -4.02 0.94
N LEU A 77 14.99 -4.92 -0.06
CA LEU A 77 13.90 -5.85 -0.30
C LEU A 77 14.03 -7.07 0.62
N VAL A 78 12.99 -7.33 1.39
CA VAL A 78 12.91 -8.51 2.26
C VAL A 78 12.04 -9.57 1.60
N ASN A 79 12.54 -10.81 1.58
CA ASN A 79 11.78 -11.97 1.11
C ASN A 79 11.31 -12.77 2.33
N PRO A 80 10.05 -12.66 2.75
CA PRO A 80 9.49 -13.54 3.76
C PRO A 80 9.50 -15.00 3.26
N THR A 81 9.28 -15.95 4.16
CA THR A 81 9.30 -17.39 3.82
C THR A 81 8.24 -17.80 2.78
N LEU A 82 7.30 -16.92 2.42
CA LEU A 82 6.26 -17.16 1.41
C LEU A 82 6.82 -16.96 0.00
N PRO A 83 6.83 -18.00 -0.86
CA PRO A 83 7.28 -17.86 -2.25
C PRO A 83 6.51 -16.78 -3.02
N ARG A 84 7.18 -16.05 -3.91
CA ARG A 84 6.62 -15.00 -4.76
C ARG A 84 6.06 -13.77 -3.98
N PHE A 85 6.38 -13.67 -2.70
CA PHE A 85 6.04 -12.51 -1.88
C PHE A 85 7.32 -11.78 -1.48
N VAL A 86 7.37 -10.48 -1.77
CA VAL A 86 8.50 -9.59 -1.45
C VAL A 86 7.95 -8.37 -0.74
N VAL A 87 8.69 -7.84 0.21
CA VAL A 87 8.31 -6.65 0.98
C VAL A 87 9.41 -5.61 0.91
N LEU A 88 9.02 -4.36 0.71
CA LEU A 88 9.86 -3.18 0.94
C LEU A 88 9.31 -2.47 2.18
N PRO A 89 9.85 -2.76 3.37
CA PRO A 89 9.36 -2.17 4.60
C PRO A 89 9.92 -0.76 4.80
N THR A 90 9.20 0.08 5.54
CA THR A 90 9.72 1.30 6.17
C THR A 90 9.96 0.99 7.65
N ARG A 91 11.19 1.24 8.13
CA ARG A 91 11.61 0.88 9.50
C ARG A 91 11.21 1.92 10.52
N VAL A 92 11.47 3.19 10.23
CA VAL A 92 11.22 4.32 11.11
C VAL A 92 10.44 5.41 10.38
N PRO A 93 9.65 6.22 11.12
CA PRO A 93 8.97 7.36 10.51
C PRO A 93 9.94 8.29 9.78
N VAL A 94 9.52 8.78 8.61
CA VAL A 94 10.31 9.70 7.78
C VAL A 94 9.86 11.12 8.05
N PRO A 95 10.75 12.01 8.51
CA PRO A 95 10.45 13.44 8.60
C PRO A 95 10.08 14.01 7.23
N MET A 96 9.21 15.02 7.21
CA MET A 96 8.80 15.70 5.97
C MET A 96 8.28 14.70 4.91
N SER A 97 7.49 13.73 5.34
CA SER A 97 7.01 12.62 4.49
C SER A 97 6.33 13.09 3.20
N THR A 98 5.60 14.20 3.23
CA THR A 98 4.93 14.76 2.06
C THR A 98 5.94 15.19 0.99
N GLU A 99 6.99 15.91 1.37
CA GLU A 99 8.05 16.33 0.45
C GLU A 99 8.82 15.15 -0.13
N VAL A 100 9.08 14.15 0.71
CA VAL A 100 9.73 12.90 0.27
C VAL A 100 8.87 12.18 -0.75
N LEU A 101 7.56 12.03 -0.51
CA LEU A 101 6.62 11.38 -1.43
C LEU A 101 6.43 12.16 -2.73
N CYS A 102 6.57 13.50 -2.72
CA CYS A 102 6.56 14.35 -3.91
C CYS A 102 7.86 14.27 -4.73
N SER A 103 8.91 13.67 -4.19
CA SER A 103 10.24 13.72 -4.80
C SER A 103 10.30 12.94 -6.12
N PRO A 104 11.14 13.39 -7.08
CA PRO A 104 11.41 12.62 -8.30
C PRO A 104 11.92 11.20 -8.00
N LYS A 105 12.63 11.02 -6.89
CA LYS A 105 13.15 9.72 -6.45
C LYS A 105 12.02 8.72 -6.20
N VAL A 106 10.96 9.14 -5.50
CA VAL A 106 9.79 8.28 -5.25
C VAL A 106 9.03 7.99 -6.54
N THR A 107 8.84 9.00 -7.40
CA THR A 107 8.21 8.80 -8.71
C THR A 107 8.99 7.79 -9.56
N HIS A 108 10.31 7.89 -9.60
CA HIS A 108 11.17 6.94 -10.29
C HIS A 108 11.11 5.55 -9.67
N LEU A 109 11.10 5.45 -8.33
CA LEU A 109 10.96 4.18 -7.62
C LEU A 109 9.67 3.46 -8.02
N VAL A 110 8.52 4.15 -7.97
CA VAL A 110 7.22 3.55 -8.34
C VAL A 110 7.23 3.10 -9.80
N SER A 111 7.76 3.93 -10.71
CA SER A 111 7.90 3.60 -12.14
C SER A 111 8.82 2.39 -12.36
N ASP A 112 9.95 2.31 -11.68
CA ASP A 112 10.88 1.18 -11.76
C ASP A 112 10.23 -0.11 -11.24
N LEU A 113 9.60 -0.07 -10.07
CA LEU A 113 8.89 -1.21 -9.50
C LEU A 113 7.78 -1.72 -10.42
N ARG A 114 7.03 -0.80 -11.05
CA ARG A 114 5.98 -1.11 -12.02
C ARG A 114 6.52 -1.84 -13.25
N ASN A 115 7.66 -1.40 -13.77
CA ASN A 115 8.15 -1.82 -15.08
C ASN A 115 9.17 -2.97 -15.03
N ARG A 116 9.80 -3.20 -13.88
CA ARG A 116 10.89 -4.17 -13.72
C ARG A 116 10.49 -5.62 -14.01
N TYR A 117 9.26 -6.02 -13.66
CA TYR A 117 8.78 -7.39 -13.86
C TYR A 117 7.33 -7.42 -14.34
N ALA A 118 7.09 -8.01 -15.50
CA ALA A 118 5.77 -8.06 -16.13
C ALA A 118 4.71 -8.82 -15.32
N SER A 119 5.12 -9.83 -14.54
CA SER A 119 4.24 -10.66 -13.72
C SER A 119 4.06 -10.16 -12.29
N ARG A 120 4.67 -9.01 -11.92
CA ARG A 120 4.61 -8.50 -10.56
C ARG A 120 3.43 -7.55 -10.38
N ILE A 121 2.71 -7.72 -9.28
CA ILE A 121 1.76 -6.74 -8.76
C ILE A 121 2.40 -6.05 -7.57
N CYS A 122 2.47 -4.72 -7.61
CA CYS A 122 3.00 -3.89 -6.54
C CYS A 122 1.83 -3.28 -5.76
N ILE A 123 1.79 -3.54 -4.46
CA ILE A 123 0.79 -3.02 -3.54
C ILE A 123 1.47 -2.01 -2.63
N PHE A 124 0.90 -0.82 -2.51
CA PHE A 124 1.42 0.26 -1.70
C PHE A 124 0.45 0.55 -0.56
N ASP A 125 0.89 0.32 0.69
CA ASP A 125 0.14 0.70 1.88
C ASP A 125 0.36 2.18 2.16
N LEU A 126 -0.64 3.00 1.89
CA LEU A 126 -0.59 4.46 2.03
C LEU A 126 -1.13 4.91 3.39
N PRO A 127 -0.77 6.11 3.87
CA PRO A 127 -1.44 6.73 5.01
C PRO A 127 -2.91 7.02 4.70
N PRO A 128 -3.74 7.28 5.76
CA PRO A 128 -5.13 7.65 5.57
C PRO A 128 -5.28 8.99 4.83
N LEU A 129 -6.24 9.08 3.91
CA LEU A 129 -6.46 10.24 3.04
C LEU A 129 -6.76 11.54 3.79
N LEU A 130 -7.53 11.44 4.89
CA LEU A 130 -7.97 12.62 5.64
C LEU A 130 -7.01 13.01 6.77
N SER A 131 -5.89 12.30 6.92
CA SER A 131 -4.92 12.56 7.99
C SER A 131 -3.75 13.45 7.58
N SER A 132 -3.45 13.49 6.29
CA SER A 132 -2.34 14.28 5.73
C SER A 132 -2.42 14.30 4.21
N ASP A 133 -1.70 15.23 3.59
CA ASP A 133 -1.61 15.33 2.13
C ASP A 133 -0.73 14.22 1.49
N ASP A 134 -0.04 13.42 2.30
CA ASP A 134 0.90 12.39 1.86
C ASP A 134 0.29 11.43 0.82
N ALA A 135 -0.89 10.87 1.14
CA ALA A 135 -1.55 9.93 0.24
C ALA A 135 -2.01 10.64 -1.04
N ILE A 136 -2.64 11.82 -0.91
CA ILE A 136 -3.17 12.59 -2.04
C ILE A 136 -2.06 12.92 -3.03
N THR A 137 -0.90 13.31 -2.52
CA THR A 137 0.25 13.73 -3.31
C THR A 137 0.83 12.59 -4.17
N VAL A 138 0.90 11.37 -3.63
CA VAL A 138 1.51 10.24 -4.32
C VAL A 138 0.51 9.45 -5.18
N LEU A 139 -0.80 9.64 -4.98
CA LEU A 139 -1.86 8.93 -5.72
C LEU A 139 -1.69 8.94 -7.25
N PRO A 140 -1.31 10.05 -7.92
CA PRO A 140 -1.16 10.09 -9.37
C PRO A 140 -0.09 9.16 -9.93
N THR A 141 0.79 8.62 -9.08
CA THR A 141 1.87 7.72 -9.52
C THR A 141 1.40 6.26 -9.66
N PHE A 142 0.21 5.93 -9.14
CA PHE A 142 -0.32 4.56 -9.16
C PHE A 142 -1.35 4.35 -10.27
N ASP A 143 -1.43 3.12 -10.75
CA ASP A 143 -2.42 2.74 -11.77
C ASP A 143 -3.85 2.77 -11.23
N CYS A 144 -4.04 2.32 -9.98
CA CYS A 144 -5.36 2.26 -9.36
C CYS A 144 -5.28 2.31 -7.82
N VAL A 145 -6.44 2.53 -7.22
CA VAL A 145 -6.62 2.72 -5.76
C VAL A 145 -7.73 1.81 -5.23
N LEU A 146 -7.54 1.27 -4.04
CA LEU A 146 -8.56 0.58 -3.25
C LEU A 146 -8.79 1.35 -1.95
N LEU A 147 -10.04 1.71 -1.67
CA LEU A 147 -10.43 2.42 -0.45
C LEU A 147 -10.93 1.44 0.62
N VAL A 148 -10.33 1.46 1.80
CA VAL A 148 -10.73 0.62 2.94
C VAL A 148 -11.54 1.45 3.92
N VAL A 149 -12.79 1.11 4.09
CA VAL A 149 -13.74 1.76 5.01
C VAL A 149 -14.01 0.82 6.18
N ALA A 150 -13.98 1.31 7.41
CA ALA A 150 -14.28 0.52 8.60
C ALA A 150 -15.72 0.76 9.07
N ASN A 151 -16.48 -0.33 9.22
CA ASN A 151 -17.83 -0.30 9.75
C ASN A 151 -17.85 0.30 11.17
N GLY A 152 -18.80 1.20 11.42
CA GLY A 152 -18.94 1.86 12.72
C GLY A 152 -17.86 2.88 13.09
N MET A 153 -16.83 3.06 12.23
CA MET A 153 -15.74 4.03 12.47
C MET A 153 -15.76 5.19 11.49
N ASN A 154 -16.10 4.93 10.23
CA ASN A 154 -16.12 5.97 9.20
C ASN A 154 -17.53 6.51 8.97
N THR A 155 -17.67 7.82 8.95
CA THR A 155 -18.92 8.50 8.65
C THR A 155 -19.12 8.62 7.15
N LYS A 156 -20.38 8.80 6.73
CA LYS A 156 -20.72 9.04 5.32
C LYS A 156 -19.97 10.26 4.76
N LYS A 157 -19.85 11.34 5.55
CA LYS A 157 -19.14 12.55 5.14
C LYS A 157 -17.66 12.28 4.87
N GLU A 158 -16.97 11.55 5.76
CA GLU A 158 -15.55 11.19 5.55
C GLU A 158 -15.36 10.36 4.28
N ILE A 159 -16.31 9.49 3.95
CA ILE A 159 -16.26 8.70 2.70
C ILE A 159 -16.46 9.63 1.49
N GLU A 160 -17.43 10.56 1.54
CA GLU A 160 -17.65 11.53 0.49
C GLU A 160 -16.43 12.44 0.27
N ASP A 161 -15.81 12.93 1.36
CA ASP A 161 -14.58 13.72 1.30
C ASP A 161 -13.43 12.91 0.65
N CYS A 162 -13.28 11.63 1.00
CA CYS A 162 -12.30 10.75 0.35
C CYS A 162 -12.56 10.58 -1.14
N LEU A 163 -13.82 10.35 -1.53
CA LEU A 163 -14.18 10.20 -2.94
C LEU A 163 -13.91 11.50 -3.73
N HIS A 164 -14.06 12.66 -3.10
CA HIS A 164 -13.68 13.93 -3.70
C HIS A 164 -12.16 14.02 -3.92
N HIS A 165 -11.35 13.65 -2.93
CA HIS A 165 -9.88 13.62 -3.07
C HIS A 165 -9.39 12.58 -4.09
N LEU A 166 -10.11 11.47 -4.22
CA LEU A 166 -9.80 10.42 -5.20
C LEU A 166 -10.21 10.77 -6.63
N GLY A 167 -11.00 11.82 -6.84
CA GLY A 167 -11.70 12.24 -8.04
C GLY A 167 -11.13 11.88 -9.42
N THR A 168 -9.81 11.96 -9.61
CA THR A 168 -9.13 11.59 -10.87
C THR A 168 -8.41 10.24 -10.81
N ALA A 169 -8.32 9.62 -9.62
CA ALA A 169 -7.67 8.32 -9.46
C ALA A 169 -8.61 7.20 -9.93
N ASN A 170 -8.02 6.14 -10.47
CA ASN A 170 -8.77 4.94 -10.86
C ASN A 170 -9.17 4.14 -9.61
N LEU A 171 -10.25 4.51 -8.95
CA LEU A 171 -10.80 3.77 -7.82
C LEU A 171 -11.40 2.45 -8.31
N ILE A 172 -10.74 1.31 -7.97
CA ILE A 172 -11.21 -0.01 -8.41
C ILE A 172 -12.29 -0.59 -7.50
N GLY A 173 -12.50 -0.03 -6.33
CA GLY A 173 -13.53 -0.45 -5.40
C GLY A 173 -13.32 0.05 -3.98
N THR A 174 -14.28 -0.30 -3.13
CA THR A 174 -14.24 -0.03 -1.69
C THR A 174 -14.42 -1.34 -0.94
N VAL A 175 -13.61 -1.56 0.10
CA VAL A 175 -13.73 -2.69 1.01
C VAL A 175 -14.32 -2.21 2.33
N LEU A 176 -15.48 -2.77 2.72
CA LEU A 176 -16.02 -2.59 4.05
C LEU A 176 -15.34 -3.58 5.01
N ASN A 177 -14.48 -3.07 5.85
CA ASN A 177 -13.77 -3.83 6.88
C ASN A 177 -14.49 -3.71 8.23
N LYS A 178 -14.15 -4.58 9.18
CA LYS A 178 -14.72 -4.62 10.54
C LYS A 178 -16.25 -4.76 10.54
N ALA A 179 -16.83 -5.40 9.52
CA ALA A 179 -18.26 -5.66 9.47
C ALA A 179 -18.63 -6.73 10.52
N ASP A 180 -19.72 -6.48 11.24
CA ASP A 180 -20.25 -7.40 12.29
C ASP A 180 -21.06 -8.56 11.69
N GLU A 181 -20.95 -8.83 10.40
CA GLU A 181 -21.66 -9.93 9.77
C GLU A 181 -21.15 -11.27 10.30
N LYS A 182 -22.03 -11.99 10.97
CA LYS A 182 -21.77 -13.40 11.27
C LYS A 182 -21.64 -14.15 9.94
N PRO A 183 -20.57 -14.95 9.74
CA PRO A 183 -20.46 -15.77 8.54
C PRO A 183 -21.74 -16.59 8.37
N GLN A 184 -22.45 -16.38 7.26
CA GLN A 184 -23.54 -17.32 6.92
C GLN A 184 -22.87 -18.66 6.60
N PRO A 185 -23.36 -19.77 7.19
CA PRO A 185 -22.83 -21.08 6.85
C PRO A 185 -23.06 -21.30 5.34
N TYR A 186 -21.98 -21.53 4.61
CA TYR A 186 -22.07 -22.00 3.22
C TYR A 186 -22.72 -23.39 3.27
N TYR A 187 -23.89 -23.49 2.69
CA TYR A 187 -24.56 -24.79 2.44
C TYR A 187 -23.89 -25.46 1.24
#